data_d80f5ce86cc3b41afd62b6f61aac2d9f
#
_entry.id   d80f5ce86cc3b41afd62b6f61aac2d9f
#
_cell.length_a   1.000
_cell.length_b   1.000
_cell.length_c   1.000
_cell.angle_alpha   90.00
_cell.angle_beta   90.00
_cell.angle_gamma   90.00
#
_symmetry.space_group_name_H-M   'P 1'
#
loop_
_entity.id
_entity.type
_entity.pdbx_description
1 polymer ?
#
loop_
_entity_poly.entity_id
_entity_poly.type
_entity_poly.pdbx_seq_one_letter_code
_entity_poly.pdbx_strand_id
1 'polypeptide(L)'
;MSSLAAYFGYGDDGDSPAERKLQDMKRRKTRRRLWTLVGLLATYGLFYVSLLLIDFSLGELVGQVDQFYEALQGYFPPTTYFGIPFVDLGAYTSFILEENLILTIEGGQIVWGAMFVTMAVAFAGTVLGLPLALFFGVMSSERVVPYPFNFVFRGTMSLIRAIPGLVWFLILIPLAGVTPFTGALAIMVDTTGYLGRLFTDELEEIEDGPIEGIRSTGASSSQIVSFGMLSQVFRQFIAWIAFDLEHNVRAAIGLGLIGGGGLGLELYVQRQTFHYGNMMACIILIFLLAGSVELISQRVRSYLREGEVDNRAGVLEAFVTAPKKIVASTLGRRRR
;
A
#
# COMPACT_ATOMS: atom_id res chain seq x y z
N MET A 1 82.42 30.23 -7.44
CA MET A 1 80.93 30.17 -7.27
C MET A 1 80.45 28.76 -7.55
N SER A 2 80.87 27.78 -6.79
CA SER A 2 80.48 26.33 -7.03
C SER A 2 80.29 25.58 -5.71
N SER A 3 79.76 26.20 -4.67
CA SER A 3 79.56 25.51 -3.39
C SER A 3 78.22 25.73 -2.71
N LEU A 4 77.28 26.41 -3.34
CA LEU A 4 75.93 26.62 -2.79
C LEU A 4 74.83 25.72 -3.37
N ALA A 5 75.10 25.01 -4.47
CA ALA A 5 74.14 24.09 -5.09
C ALA A 5 74.07 22.71 -4.39
N ALA A 6 75.07 22.38 -3.56
CA ALA A 6 75.08 21.09 -2.84
C ALA A 6 74.36 21.09 -1.49
N TYR A 7 73.87 22.23 -1.01
CA TYR A 7 73.18 22.33 0.27
C TYR A 7 71.64 22.33 0.21
N PHE A 8 71.11 22.57 -0.95
CA PHE A 8 69.70 22.28 -1.24
C PHE A 8 69.64 21.01 -2.08
N GLY A 9 69.62 19.89 -1.39
CA GLY A 9 69.41 18.57 -2.01
C GLY A 9 68.06 18.51 -2.77
N TYR A 10 68.05 19.12 -3.95
CA TYR A 10 67.01 18.90 -4.95
C TYR A 10 67.39 17.63 -5.72
N GLY A 11 67.33 16.50 -5.01
CA GLY A 11 67.33 15.19 -5.67
C GLY A 11 66.05 15.06 -6.44
N ASP A 12 66.20 15.02 -7.74
CA ASP A 12 65.22 14.58 -8.72
C ASP A 12 64.94 13.09 -8.48
N ASP A 13 64.10 12.78 -7.51
CA ASP A 13 63.65 11.39 -7.25
C ASP A 13 62.22 11.38 -6.75
N GLY A 14 61.33 11.14 -7.72
CA GLY A 14 60.07 10.43 -7.49
C GLY A 14 59.05 11.19 -6.70
N ASP A 15 57.90 11.37 -7.32
CA ASP A 15 56.64 11.89 -6.76
C ASP A 15 56.56 11.95 -5.22
N SER A 16 56.41 13.10 -4.65
CA SER A 16 56.26 13.24 -3.19
C SER A 16 55.09 12.36 -2.70
N PRO A 17 55.08 11.87 -1.46
CA PRO A 17 54.01 11.07 -0.93
C PRO A 17 52.61 11.73 -1.10
N ALA A 18 52.60 13.08 -1.12
CA ALA A 18 51.40 13.87 -1.38
C ALA A 18 50.93 13.78 -2.83
N GLU A 19 51.89 13.81 -3.79
CA GLU A 19 51.57 13.69 -5.22
C GLU A 19 51.06 12.29 -5.60
N ARG A 20 51.66 11.24 -5.01
CA ARG A 20 51.15 9.87 -5.17
C ARG A 20 49.71 9.74 -4.64
N LYS A 21 49.44 10.29 -3.47
CA LYS A 21 48.08 10.30 -2.88
C LYS A 21 47.09 11.10 -3.75
N LEU A 22 47.51 12.22 -4.31
CA LEU A 22 46.69 13.03 -5.23
C LEU A 22 46.38 12.27 -6.54
N GLN A 23 47.38 11.58 -7.12
CA GLN A 23 47.19 10.76 -8.31
C GLN A 23 46.26 9.59 -8.03
N ASP A 24 46.37 8.92 -6.90
CA ASP A 24 45.48 7.84 -6.49
C ASP A 24 44.04 8.33 -6.29
N MET A 25 43.87 9.49 -5.67
CA MET A 25 42.54 10.11 -5.52
C MET A 25 41.95 10.49 -6.89
N LYS A 26 42.73 11.04 -7.82
CA LYS A 26 42.28 11.34 -9.19
C LYS A 26 41.90 10.05 -9.93
N ARG A 27 42.71 8.99 -9.87
CA ARG A 27 42.41 7.67 -10.47
C ARG A 27 41.12 7.07 -9.89
N ARG A 28 40.95 7.09 -8.57
CA ARG A 28 39.71 6.61 -7.91
C ARG A 28 38.49 7.43 -8.34
N LYS A 29 38.60 8.75 -8.45
CA LYS A 29 37.53 9.63 -8.93
C LYS A 29 37.17 9.38 -10.39
N THR A 30 38.17 9.21 -11.26
CA THR A 30 37.96 8.88 -12.68
C THR A 30 37.34 7.50 -12.84
N ARG A 31 37.83 6.49 -12.09
CA ARG A 31 37.26 5.14 -12.11
C ARG A 31 35.82 5.13 -11.60
N ARG A 32 35.51 5.88 -10.53
CA ARG A 32 34.14 6.03 -10.03
C ARG A 32 33.24 6.69 -11.08
N ARG A 33 33.68 7.73 -11.73
CA ARG A 33 32.96 8.41 -12.83
C ARG A 33 32.71 7.46 -14.01
N LEU A 34 33.72 6.68 -14.37
CA LEU A 34 33.57 5.67 -15.43
C LEU A 34 32.53 4.63 -15.08
N TRP A 35 32.58 4.07 -13.85
CA TRP A 35 31.57 3.12 -13.39
C TRP A 35 30.16 3.73 -13.31
N THR A 36 30.03 4.99 -12.92
CA THR A 36 28.73 5.68 -12.95
C THR A 36 28.21 5.86 -14.37
N LEU A 37 29.08 6.22 -15.31
CA LEU A 37 28.71 6.32 -16.74
C LEU A 37 28.32 4.96 -17.31
N VAL A 38 29.08 3.92 -17.05
CA VAL A 38 28.73 2.55 -17.47
C VAL A 38 27.39 2.11 -16.85
N GLY A 39 27.17 2.40 -15.57
CA GLY A 39 25.88 2.13 -14.91
C GLY A 39 24.71 2.87 -15.56
N LEU A 40 24.89 4.15 -15.87
CA LEU A 40 23.87 4.95 -16.57
C LEU A 40 23.57 4.40 -17.98
N LEU A 41 24.62 4.08 -18.73
CA LEU A 41 24.47 3.48 -20.08
C LEU A 41 23.80 2.11 -20.02
N ALA A 42 24.16 1.28 -19.06
CA ALA A 42 23.50 -0.01 -18.85
C ALA A 42 22.01 0.16 -18.47
N THR A 43 21.70 1.09 -17.57
CA THR A 43 20.31 1.42 -17.22
C THR A 43 19.51 1.93 -18.41
N TYR A 44 20.11 2.83 -19.22
CA TYR A 44 19.48 3.32 -20.44
C TYR A 44 19.27 2.19 -21.46
N GLY A 45 20.26 1.32 -21.64
CA GLY A 45 20.15 0.17 -22.52
C GLY A 45 19.04 -0.79 -22.09
N LEU A 46 18.97 -1.12 -20.77
CA LEU A 46 17.88 -1.93 -20.21
C LEU A 46 16.51 -1.26 -20.42
N PHE A 47 16.43 0.04 -20.17
CA PHE A 47 15.19 0.80 -20.41
C PHE A 47 14.77 0.74 -21.88
N TYR A 48 15.70 0.96 -22.82
CA TYR A 48 15.43 0.87 -24.23
C TYR A 48 14.94 -0.52 -24.66
N VAL A 49 15.62 -1.57 -24.18
CA VAL A 49 15.17 -2.96 -24.41
C VAL A 49 13.78 -3.20 -23.81
N SER A 50 13.49 -2.65 -22.65
CA SER A 50 12.15 -2.76 -22.05
C SER A 50 11.08 -2.10 -22.92
N LEU A 51 11.38 -0.92 -23.50
CA LEU A 51 10.46 -0.26 -24.44
C LEU A 51 10.20 -1.10 -25.69
N LEU A 52 11.24 -1.76 -26.22
CA LEU A 52 11.08 -2.66 -27.37
C LEU A 52 10.25 -3.90 -27.02
N LEU A 53 10.42 -4.47 -25.83
CA LEU A 53 9.68 -5.66 -25.40
C LEU A 53 8.19 -5.42 -25.17
N ILE A 54 7.79 -4.18 -24.85
CA ILE A 54 6.40 -3.77 -24.68
C ILE A 54 5.79 -3.14 -25.93
N ASP A 55 6.50 -3.17 -27.08
CA ASP A 55 6.10 -2.56 -28.32
C ASP A 55 5.69 -1.08 -28.16
N PHE A 56 6.41 -0.34 -27.32
CA PHE A 56 6.09 1.04 -27.01
C PHE A 56 6.29 1.94 -28.22
N SER A 57 5.20 2.56 -28.68
CA SER A 57 5.20 3.50 -29.81
C SER A 57 4.56 4.84 -29.42
N LEU A 58 5.36 5.90 -29.40
CA LEU A 58 4.84 7.26 -29.22
C LEU A 58 3.90 7.67 -30.36
N GLY A 59 4.11 7.14 -31.58
CA GLY A 59 3.25 7.41 -32.71
C GLY A 59 1.84 6.85 -32.52
N GLU A 60 1.72 5.63 -32.01
CA GLU A 60 0.42 5.02 -31.68
C GLU A 60 -0.28 5.79 -30.56
N LEU A 61 0.46 6.18 -29.52
CA LEU A 61 -0.10 6.94 -28.41
C LEU A 61 -0.67 8.28 -28.88
N VAL A 62 0.04 8.99 -29.73
CA VAL A 62 -0.43 10.26 -30.33
C VAL A 62 -1.58 10.02 -31.30
N GLY A 63 -1.53 8.93 -32.09
CA GLY A 63 -2.58 8.57 -33.04
C GLY A 63 -3.91 8.18 -32.40
N GLN A 64 -3.90 7.79 -31.11
CA GLN A 64 -5.11 7.40 -30.36
C GLN A 64 -5.69 8.54 -29.51
N VAL A 65 -5.12 9.74 -29.54
CA VAL A 65 -5.59 10.89 -28.72
C VAL A 65 -7.06 11.22 -29.01
N ASP A 66 -7.49 11.16 -30.26
CA ASP A 66 -8.88 11.46 -30.63
C ASP A 66 -9.85 10.43 -30.04
N GLN A 67 -9.52 9.15 -30.12
CA GLN A 67 -10.31 8.07 -29.50
C GLN A 67 -10.35 8.20 -27.97
N PHE A 68 -9.22 8.59 -27.37
CA PHE A 68 -9.17 8.87 -25.93
C PHE A 68 -10.06 10.05 -25.54
N TYR A 69 -10.11 11.09 -26.37
CA TYR A 69 -10.99 12.24 -26.14
C TYR A 69 -12.47 11.87 -26.25
N GLU A 70 -12.86 11.06 -27.23
CA GLU A 70 -14.22 10.51 -27.35
C GLU A 70 -14.59 9.66 -26.13
N ALA A 71 -13.69 8.80 -25.68
CA ALA A 71 -13.88 8.03 -24.45
C ALA A 71 -14.05 8.92 -23.23
N LEU A 72 -13.26 10.00 -23.11
CA LEU A 72 -13.41 10.98 -22.02
C LEU A 72 -14.78 11.65 -22.01
N GLN A 73 -15.34 11.99 -23.17
CA GLN A 73 -16.71 12.52 -23.26
C GLN A 73 -17.75 11.47 -22.80
N GLY A 74 -17.50 10.18 -23.07
CA GLY A 74 -18.30 9.09 -22.55
C GLY A 74 -18.22 8.94 -21.04
N TYR A 75 -17.03 9.09 -20.46
CA TYR A 75 -16.82 9.08 -19.00
C TYR A 75 -17.46 10.31 -18.33
N PHE A 76 -17.43 11.48 -18.96
CA PHE A 76 -17.93 12.75 -18.46
C PHE A 76 -19.02 13.30 -19.39
N PRO A 77 -20.22 12.69 -19.41
CA PRO A 77 -21.28 13.14 -20.31
C PRO A 77 -21.59 14.60 -20.06
N PRO A 78 -21.50 15.45 -21.10
CA PRO A 78 -21.72 16.88 -20.92
C PRO A 78 -23.22 17.19 -20.74
N THR A 79 -23.55 18.03 -19.80
CA THR A 79 -24.87 18.60 -19.59
C THR A 79 -24.78 20.08 -19.22
N THR A 80 -25.92 20.74 -19.06
CA THR A 80 -25.95 22.16 -18.71
C THR A 80 -26.81 22.35 -17.48
N TYR A 81 -26.21 22.80 -16.39
CA TYR A 81 -26.92 23.21 -15.17
C TYR A 81 -26.92 24.74 -15.06
N PHE A 82 -28.09 25.33 -14.99
CA PHE A 82 -28.27 26.80 -14.88
C PHE A 82 -27.51 27.59 -15.98
N GLY A 83 -27.39 27.03 -17.20
CA GLY A 83 -26.69 27.67 -18.30
C GLY A 83 -25.15 27.50 -18.28
N ILE A 84 -24.62 26.77 -17.30
CA ILE A 84 -23.18 26.46 -17.20
C ILE A 84 -22.96 25.03 -17.66
N PRO A 85 -22.03 24.80 -18.63
CA PRO A 85 -21.69 23.43 -19.04
C PRO A 85 -21.01 22.68 -17.88
N PHE A 86 -21.52 21.50 -17.58
CA PHE A 86 -21.02 20.65 -16.51
C PHE A 86 -21.18 19.18 -16.87
N VAL A 87 -20.73 18.29 -15.99
CA VAL A 87 -20.88 16.84 -16.13
C VAL A 87 -22.26 16.41 -15.65
N ASP A 88 -22.90 15.48 -16.35
CA ASP A 88 -24.23 14.97 -15.95
C ASP A 88 -24.15 14.06 -14.71
N LEU A 89 -24.25 14.69 -13.54
CA LEU A 89 -24.32 13.95 -12.27
C LEU A 89 -25.62 13.14 -12.14
N GLY A 90 -26.68 13.55 -12.84
CA GLY A 90 -27.95 12.83 -12.86
C GLY A 90 -27.79 11.43 -13.48
N ALA A 91 -27.06 11.31 -14.57
CA ALA A 91 -26.78 10.03 -15.20
C ALA A 91 -26.04 9.05 -14.28
N TYR A 92 -25.10 9.54 -13.47
CA TYR A 92 -24.40 8.67 -12.51
C TYR A 92 -25.31 8.24 -11.35
N THR A 93 -26.08 9.17 -10.81
CA THR A 93 -26.96 8.87 -9.68
C THR A 93 -28.12 7.95 -10.08
N SER A 94 -28.70 8.10 -11.30
CA SER A 94 -29.74 7.20 -11.78
C SER A 94 -29.20 5.78 -11.91
N PHE A 95 -28.04 5.59 -12.53
CA PHE A 95 -27.41 4.28 -12.64
C PHE A 95 -27.12 3.65 -11.27
N ILE A 96 -26.57 4.42 -10.32
CA ILE A 96 -26.26 3.93 -8.95
C ILE A 96 -27.55 3.44 -8.25
N LEU A 97 -28.66 4.11 -8.47
CA LEU A 97 -29.94 3.75 -7.86
C LEU A 97 -30.66 2.61 -8.60
N GLU A 98 -30.66 2.62 -9.93
CA GLU A 98 -31.29 1.58 -10.76
C GLU A 98 -30.62 0.21 -10.57
N GLU A 99 -29.30 0.16 -10.53
CA GLU A 99 -28.53 -1.09 -10.31
C GLU A 99 -28.32 -1.41 -8.82
N ASN A 100 -28.93 -0.64 -7.92
CA ASN A 100 -28.84 -0.88 -6.46
C ASN A 100 -27.39 -1.01 -5.95
N LEU A 101 -26.48 -0.19 -6.44
CA LEU A 101 -25.04 -0.34 -6.15
C LEU A 101 -24.69 -0.08 -4.67
N ILE A 102 -25.51 0.67 -3.95
CA ILE A 102 -25.29 0.95 -2.52
C ILE A 102 -26.20 0.07 -1.68
N LEU A 103 -27.49 0.40 -1.62
CA LEU A 103 -28.48 -0.26 -0.78
C LEU A 103 -29.87 0.05 -1.28
N THR A 104 -30.74 -0.97 -1.33
CA THR A 104 -32.15 -0.79 -1.64
C THR A 104 -33.04 -1.52 -0.64
N ILE A 105 -34.33 -1.19 -0.64
CA ILE A 105 -35.35 -1.90 0.16
C ILE A 105 -36.37 -2.50 -0.81
N GLU A 106 -36.35 -3.82 -0.96
CA GLU A 106 -37.30 -4.55 -1.80
C GLU A 106 -38.14 -5.49 -0.94
N GLY A 107 -39.47 -5.38 -1.09
CA GLY A 107 -40.40 -6.24 -0.33
C GLY A 107 -40.25 -6.11 1.21
N GLY A 108 -39.76 -4.97 1.72
CA GLY A 108 -39.49 -4.76 3.15
C GLY A 108 -38.19 -5.36 3.67
N GLN A 109 -37.35 -5.92 2.79
CA GLN A 109 -36.02 -6.43 3.12
C GLN A 109 -34.93 -5.52 2.57
N ILE A 110 -33.82 -5.42 3.30
CA ILE A 110 -32.63 -4.68 2.88
C ILE A 110 -31.84 -5.55 1.90
N VAL A 111 -31.68 -5.06 0.66
CA VAL A 111 -30.81 -5.67 -0.35
C VAL A 111 -29.51 -4.89 -0.38
N TRP A 112 -28.42 -5.59 -0.07
CA TRP A 112 -27.08 -5.03 -0.01
C TRP A 112 -26.50 -4.90 -1.43
N GLY A 113 -26.13 -3.70 -1.83
CA GLY A 113 -25.56 -3.44 -3.14
C GLY A 113 -24.08 -3.82 -3.25
N ALA A 114 -23.54 -3.68 -4.46
CA ALA A 114 -22.17 -4.05 -4.79
C ALA A 114 -21.10 -3.39 -3.89
N MET A 115 -21.34 -2.17 -3.42
CA MET A 115 -20.47 -1.45 -2.50
C MET A 115 -20.32 -2.20 -1.16
N PHE A 116 -21.45 -2.65 -0.59
CA PHE A 116 -21.43 -3.41 0.67
C PHE A 116 -20.87 -4.82 0.50
N VAL A 117 -21.08 -5.44 -0.66
CA VAL A 117 -20.44 -6.74 -0.97
C VAL A 117 -18.92 -6.59 -0.98
N THR A 118 -18.38 -5.53 -1.60
CA THR A 118 -16.93 -5.25 -1.57
C THR A 118 -16.41 -5.09 -0.14
N MET A 119 -17.11 -4.32 0.68
CA MET A 119 -16.77 -4.13 2.08
C MET A 119 -16.84 -5.44 2.88
N ALA A 120 -17.88 -6.24 2.66
CA ALA A 120 -18.07 -7.52 3.32
C ALA A 120 -16.95 -8.52 3.00
N VAL A 121 -16.53 -8.59 1.73
CA VAL A 121 -15.40 -9.42 1.29
C VAL A 121 -14.11 -9.04 2.01
N ALA A 122 -13.79 -7.74 2.01
CA ALA A 122 -12.61 -7.23 2.67
C ALA A 122 -12.65 -7.48 4.19
N PHE A 123 -13.76 -7.13 4.83
CA PHE A 123 -13.94 -7.29 6.27
C PHE A 123 -13.91 -8.77 6.69
N ALA A 124 -14.67 -9.63 6.02
CA ALA A 124 -14.72 -11.06 6.33
C ALA A 124 -13.33 -11.71 6.14
N GLY A 125 -12.65 -11.40 5.03
CA GLY A 125 -11.29 -11.91 4.79
C GLY A 125 -10.31 -11.48 5.86
N THR A 126 -10.31 -10.20 6.25
CA THR A 126 -9.47 -9.68 7.34
C THR A 126 -9.79 -10.40 8.66
N VAL A 127 -11.07 -10.45 9.05
CA VAL A 127 -11.47 -11.08 10.33
C VAL A 127 -11.13 -12.56 10.38
N LEU A 128 -11.32 -13.30 9.29
CA LEU A 128 -10.94 -14.71 9.19
C LEU A 128 -9.42 -14.90 9.20
N GLY A 129 -8.67 -13.98 8.63
CA GLY A 129 -7.20 -14.01 8.62
C GLY A 129 -6.56 -13.65 9.96
N LEU A 130 -7.20 -12.82 10.78
CA LEU A 130 -6.66 -12.33 12.06
C LEU A 130 -6.16 -13.44 13.00
N PRO A 131 -6.95 -14.49 13.34
CA PRO A 131 -6.49 -15.52 14.25
C PRO A 131 -5.29 -16.31 13.70
N LEU A 132 -5.27 -16.54 12.38
CA LEU A 132 -4.14 -17.18 11.71
C LEU A 132 -2.91 -16.26 11.70
N ALA A 133 -3.08 -14.98 11.38
CA ALA A 133 -2.02 -13.98 11.41
C ALA A 133 -1.40 -13.86 12.80
N LEU A 134 -2.23 -13.82 13.86
CA LEU A 134 -1.76 -13.78 15.24
C LEU A 134 -1.00 -15.06 15.60
N PHE A 135 -1.54 -16.21 15.25
CA PHE A 135 -0.89 -17.50 15.51
C PHE A 135 0.46 -17.60 14.83
N PHE A 136 0.52 -17.36 13.50
CA PHE A 136 1.77 -17.41 12.75
C PHE A 136 2.74 -16.31 13.19
N GLY A 137 2.25 -15.12 13.52
CA GLY A 137 3.05 -14.01 14.00
C GLY A 137 3.75 -14.32 15.33
N VAL A 138 3.01 -14.86 16.29
CA VAL A 138 3.56 -15.26 17.59
C VAL A 138 4.55 -16.42 17.45
N MET A 139 4.20 -17.45 16.66
CA MET A 139 5.05 -18.63 16.45
C MET A 139 6.32 -18.34 15.64
N SER A 140 6.34 -17.24 14.89
CA SER A 140 7.51 -16.81 14.12
C SER A 140 8.52 -15.99 14.94
N SER A 141 8.12 -15.46 16.10
CA SER A 141 8.98 -14.64 16.95
C SER A 141 10.05 -15.49 17.62
N GLU A 142 11.32 -15.08 17.51
CA GLU A 142 12.45 -15.73 18.20
C GLU A 142 12.37 -15.65 19.72
N ARG A 143 11.61 -14.69 20.22
CA ARG A 143 11.35 -14.51 21.66
C ARG A 143 10.39 -15.56 22.22
N VAL A 144 9.56 -16.16 21.38
CA VAL A 144 8.52 -17.12 21.79
C VAL A 144 8.92 -18.55 21.44
N VAL A 145 9.37 -18.77 20.21
CA VAL A 145 9.68 -20.10 19.67
C VAL A 145 11.14 -20.16 19.26
N PRO A 146 11.93 -21.13 19.79
CA PRO A 146 13.34 -21.27 19.45
C PRO A 146 13.54 -21.80 18.03
N TYR A 147 14.73 -21.54 17.46
CA TYR A 147 15.20 -22.17 16.23
C TYR A 147 15.23 -23.71 16.40
N PRO A 148 14.84 -24.49 15.36
CA PRO A 148 14.46 -24.08 14.00
C PRO A 148 12.96 -23.83 13.77
N PHE A 149 12.10 -23.99 14.75
CA PHE A 149 10.65 -23.95 14.57
C PHE A 149 10.14 -22.54 14.16
N ASN A 150 10.68 -21.47 14.74
CA ASN A 150 10.36 -20.11 14.35
C ASN A 150 10.65 -19.86 12.87
N PHE A 151 11.74 -20.43 12.36
CA PHE A 151 12.13 -20.31 10.94
C PHE A 151 11.10 -20.95 10.00
N VAL A 152 10.48 -22.07 10.39
CA VAL A 152 9.43 -22.73 9.59
C VAL A 152 8.22 -21.83 9.45
N PHE A 153 7.72 -21.25 10.57
CA PHE A 153 6.58 -20.34 10.56
C PHE A 153 6.89 -19.06 9.77
N ARG A 154 8.07 -18.51 9.95
CA ARG A 154 8.57 -17.34 9.20
C ARG A 154 8.67 -17.62 7.71
N GLY A 155 9.17 -18.79 7.34
CA GLY A 155 9.23 -19.28 5.95
C GLY A 155 7.84 -19.44 5.33
N THR A 156 6.90 -20.03 6.07
CA THR A 156 5.51 -20.19 5.61
C THR A 156 4.85 -18.84 5.32
N MET A 157 4.96 -17.86 6.23
CA MET A 157 4.44 -16.51 5.96
C MET A 157 5.11 -15.85 4.75
N SER A 158 6.41 -16.06 4.58
CA SER A 158 7.15 -15.54 3.42
C SER A 158 6.67 -16.16 2.12
N LEU A 159 6.35 -17.46 2.10
CA LEU A 159 5.77 -18.14 0.95
C LEU A 159 4.37 -17.64 0.62
N ILE A 160 3.51 -17.45 1.64
CA ILE A 160 2.17 -16.89 1.46
C ILE A 160 2.25 -15.51 0.81
N ARG A 161 3.12 -14.64 1.28
CA ARG A 161 3.33 -13.27 0.75
C ARG A 161 3.98 -13.23 -0.62
N ALA A 162 4.71 -14.27 -1.01
CA ALA A 162 5.32 -14.34 -2.34
C ALA A 162 4.27 -14.52 -3.44
N ILE A 163 3.07 -15.00 -3.08
CA ILE A 163 1.96 -15.22 -4.00
C ILE A 163 0.97 -14.05 -3.86
N PRO A 164 0.72 -13.26 -4.93
CA PRO A 164 -0.26 -12.16 -4.87
C PRO A 164 -1.67 -12.65 -4.52
N GLY A 165 -2.46 -11.82 -3.80
CA GLY A 165 -3.83 -12.16 -3.39
C GLY A 165 -4.75 -12.58 -4.55
N LEU A 166 -4.57 -11.98 -5.73
CA LEU A 166 -5.28 -12.36 -6.95
C LEU A 166 -4.99 -13.82 -7.38
N VAL A 167 -3.75 -14.26 -7.23
CA VAL A 167 -3.37 -15.65 -7.55
C VAL A 167 -3.95 -16.62 -6.51
N TRP A 168 -4.01 -16.22 -5.23
CA TRP A 168 -4.73 -16.99 -4.21
C TRP A 168 -6.20 -17.17 -4.55
N PHE A 169 -6.85 -16.12 -5.05
CA PHE A 169 -8.24 -16.23 -5.53
C PHE A 169 -8.37 -17.31 -6.59
N LEU A 170 -7.51 -17.30 -7.62
CA LEU A 170 -7.53 -18.30 -8.70
C LEU A 170 -7.28 -19.73 -8.19
N ILE A 171 -6.34 -19.90 -7.24
CA ILE A 171 -6.03 -21.20 -6.61
C ILE A 171 -7.25 -21.72 -5.83
N LEU A 172 -8.05 -20.84 -5.23
CA LEU A 172 -9.19 -21.21 -4.38
C LEU A 172 -10.50 -21.38 -5.17
N ILE A 173 -10.57 -21.01 -6.45
CA ILE A 173 -11.77 -21.20 -7.30
C ILE A 173 -12.28 -22.66 -7.28
N PRO A 174 -11.45 -23.72 -7.39
CA PRO A 174 -11.93 -25.09 -7.34
C PRO A 174 -12.61 -25.46 -6.02
N LEU A 175 -12.33 -24.74 -4.93
CA LEU A 175 -12.90 -25.00 -3.61
C LEU A 175 -14.29 -24.36 -3.45
N ALA A 176 -14.47 -23.12 -3.94
CA ALA A 176 -15.67 -22.31 -3.62
C ALA A 176 -16.28 -21.59 -4.85
N GLY A 177 -15.79 -21.88 -6.04
CA GLY A 177 -16.25 -21.23 -7.28
C GLY A 177 -15.75 -19.78 -7.42
N VAL A 178 -16.23 -19.09 -8.45
CA VAL A 178 -15.97 -17.67 -8.68
C VAL A 178 -17.03 -16.87 -7.91
N THR A 179 -16.78 -16.57 -6.64
CA THR A 179 -17.75 -15.98 -5.71
C THR A 179 -17.09 -14.96 -4.77
N PRO A 180 -17.87 -14.06 -4.14
CA PRO A 180 -17.39 -13.20 -3.08
C PRO A 180 -16.77 -13.96 -1.90
N PHE A 181 -17.26 -15.16 -1.61
CA PHE A 181 -16.70 -16.02 -0.57
C PHE A 181 -15.26 -16.44 -0.89
N THR A 182 -14.98 -16.82 -2.13
CA THR A 182 -13.61 -17.12 -2.59
C THR A 182 -12.71 -15.90 -2.48
N GLY A 183 -13.24 -14.70 -2.75
CA GLY A 183 -12.55 -13.43 -2.54
C GLY A 183 -12.16 -13.23 -1.06
N ALA A 184 -13.09 -13.49 -0.14
CA ALA A 184 -12.81 -13.40 1.29
C ALA A 184 -11.76 -14.44 1.74
N LEU A 185 -11.79 -15.67 1.20
CA LEU A 185 -10.76 -16.68 1.49
C LEU A 185 -9.38 -16.26 0.97
N ALA A 186 -9.31 -15.69 -0.23
CA ALA A 186 -8.04 -15.19 -0.77
C ALA A 186 -7.45 -14.08 0.10
N ILE A 187 -8.27 -13.13 0.53
CA ILE A 187 -7.89 -12.08 1.48
C ILE A 187 -7.47 -12.67 2.83
N MET A 188 -8.18 -13.66 3.34
CA MET A 188 -7.81 -14.37 4.57
C MET A 188 -6.37 -14.92 4.52
N VAL A 189 -6.00 -15.56 3.41
CA VAL A 189 -4.65 -16.11 3.23
C VAL A 189 -3.62 -14.97 3.15
N ASP A 190 -3.89 -13.94 2.35
CA ASP A 190 -3.00 -12.78 2.18
C ASP A 190 -2.77 -12.04 3.51
N THR A 191 -3.84 -11.74 4.25
CA THR A 191 -3.82 -11.16 5.60
C THR A 191 -2.98 -12.01 6.56
N THR A 192 -3.11 -13.34 6.51
CA THR A 192 -2.31 -14.25 7.35
C THR A 192 -0.82 -14.04 7.14
N GLY A 193 -0.37 -13.95 5.91
CA GLY A 193 1.04 -13.73 5.59
C GLY A 193 1.50 -12.32 5.91
N TYR A 194 0.73 -11.32 5.50
CA TYR A 194 1.10 -9.91 5.60
C TYR A 194 1.06 -9.43 7.07
N LEU A 195 -0.10 -9.57 7.71
CA LEU A 195 -0.31 -9.09 9.07
C LEU A 195 0.47 -9.93 10.09
N GLY A 196 0.58 -11.26 9.86
CA GLY A 196 1.40 -12.13 10.70
C GLY A 196 2.86 -11.70 10.75
N ARG A 197 3.43 -11.26 9.63
CA ARG A 197 4.79 -10.72 9.61
C ARG A 197 4.91 -9.42 10.42
N LEU A 198 3.97 -8.50 10.26
CA LEU A 198 3.97 -7.26 11.05
C LEU A 198 3.85 -7.54 12.55
N PHE A 199 3.03 -8.51 12.93
CA PHE A 199 2.91 -8.93 14.34
C PHE A 199 4.21 -9.55 14.87
N THR A 200 4.94 -10.30 14.04
CA THR A 200 6.26 -10.83 14.43
C THR A 200 7.24 -9.70 14.70
N ASP A 201 7.32 -8.73 13.79
CA ASP A 201 8.26 -7.61 13.90
C ASP A 201 7.99 -6.79 15.16
N GLU A 202 6.72 -6.48 15.47
CA GLU A 202 6.34 -5.78 16.70
C GLU A 202 6.70 -6.57 17.99
N LEU A 203 6.52 -7.89 17.97
CA LEU A 203 6.88 -8.73 19.12
C LEU A 203 8.40 -8.78 19.33
N GLU A 204 9.20 -8.64 18.28
CA GLU A 204 10.66 -8.64 18.38
C GLU A 204 11.22 -7.29 18.83
N GLU A 205 10.48 -6.19 18.61
CA GLU A 205 10.87 -4.83 19.03
C GLU A 205 10.55 -4.49 20.51
N ILE A 206 9.84 -5.36 21.22
CA ILE A 206 9.50 -5.16 22.64
C ILE A 206 10.77 -5.02 23.48
N GLU A 207 10.79 -4.06 24.43
CA GLU A 207 11.86 -3.93 25.42
C GLU A 207 11.91 -5.13 26.37
N ASP A 208 13.13 -5.55 26.78
CA ASP A 208 13.31 -6.73 27.64
C ASP A 208 12.89 -6.49 29.11
N GLY A 209 13.01 -5.26 29.59
CA GLY A 209 12.74 -4.91 30.98
C GLY A 209 11.40 -5.39 31.54
N PRO A 210 10.26 -5.06 30.89
CA PRO A 210 8.95 -5.56 31.32
C PRO A 210 8.82 -7.07 31.27
N ILE A 211 9.45 -7.73 30.30
CA ILE A 211 9.43 -9.20 30.13
C ILE A 211 10.21 -9.86 31.31
N GLU A 212 11.39 -9.34 31.64
CA GLU A 212 12.19 -9.82 32.77
C GLU A 212 11.47 -9.60 34.11
N GLY A 213 10.80 -8.44 34.24
CA GLY A 213 9.99 -8.16 35.42
C GLY A 213 8.88 -9.20 35.65
N ILE A 214 8.16 -9.60 34.59
CA ILE A 214 7.12 -10.64 34.68
C ILE A 214 7.75 -12.03 34.92
N ARG A 215 8.88 -12.33 34.29
CA ARG A 215 9.62 -13.58 34.47
C ARG A 215 10.08 -13.77 35.92
N SER A 216 10.50 -12.71 36.60
CA SER A 216 10.95 -12.76 38.00
C SER A 216 9.84 -13.16 38.99
N THR A 217 8.57 -13.01 38.59
CA THR A 217 7.41 -13.48 39.43
C THR A 217 7.14 -14.98 39.30
N GLY A 218 7.94 -15.72 38.48
CA GLY A 218 7.73 -17.15 38.23
C GLY A 218 6.64 -17.46 37.20
N ALA A 219 6.28 -16.48 36.35
CA ALA A 219 5.29 -16.67 35.30
C ALA A 219 5.76 -17.71 34.27
N SER A 220 4.83 -18.53 33.77
CA SER A 220 5.09 -19.48 32.68
C SER A 220 5.28 -18.75 31.34
N SER A 221 5.92 -19.42 30.35
CA SER A 221 6.14 -18.84 29.02
C SER A 221 4.85 -18.37 28.36
N SER A 222 3.76 -19.09 28.46
CA SER A 222 2.45 -18.70 27.93
C SER A 222 1.90 -17.44 28.61
N GLN A 223 2.09 -17.30 29.93
CA GLN A 223 1.69 -16.11 30.70
C GLN A 223 2.55 -14.89 30.29
N ILE A 224 3.86 -15.08 30.08
CA ILE A 224 4.76 -14.01 29.59
C ILE A 224 4.30 -13.53 28.23
N VAL A 225 3.98 -14.44 27.30
CA VAL A 225 3.49 -14.07 25.96
C VAL A 225 2.16 -13.35 26.05
N SER A 226 1.17 -13.91 26.75
CA SER A 226 -0.20 -13.36 26.77
C SER A 226 -0.32 -12.05 27.54
N PHE A 227 0.28 -11.97 28.72
CA PHE A 227 0.14 -10.80 29.60
C PHE A 227 1.32 -9.85 29.55
N GLY A 228 2.50 -10.33 29.20
CA GLY A 228 3.71 -9.52 29.07
C GLY A 228 3.86 -8.93 27.66
N MET A 229 3.93 -9.80 26.67
CA MET A 229 4.27 -9.36 25.29
C MET A 229 3.05 -8.79 24.54
N LEU A 230 1.98 -9.57 24.41
CA LEU A 230 0.81 -9.14 23.63
C LEU A 230 0.14 -7.89 24.18
N SER A 231 0.15 -7.68 25.50
CA SER A 231 -0.40 -6.46 26.11
C SER A 231 0.36 -5.20 25.73
N GLN A 232 1.67 -5.28 25.53
CA GLN A 232 2.50 -4.13 25.15
C GLN A 232 2.28 -3.72 23.70
N VAL A 233 2.11 -4.68 22.79
CA VAL A 233 1.95 -4.44 21.36
C VAL A 233 0.50 -4.33 20.90
N PHE A 234 -0.46 -4.50 21.81
CA PHE A 234 -1.89 -4.55 21.47
C PHE A 234 -2.39 -3.33 20.69
N ARG A 235 -1.97 -2.13 21.09
CA ARG A 235 -2.35 -0.89 20.39
C ARG A 235 -1.79 -0.87 18.96
N GLN A 236 -0.55 -1.31 18.78
CA GLN A 236 0.09 -1.35 17.48
C GLN A 236 -0.54 -2.43 16.59
N PHE A 237 -0.93 -3.58 17.17
CA PHE A 237 -1.67 -4.60 16.43
C PHE A 237 -3.00 -4.07 15.88
N ILE A 238 -3.77 -3.32 16.68
CA ILE A 238 -5.01 -2.69 16.19
C ILE A 238 -4.71 -1.69 15.07
N ALA A 239 -3.62 -0.93 15.17
CA ALA A 239 -3.22 0.00 14.12
C ALA A 239 -2.88 -0.73 12.81
N TRP A 240 -2.21 -1.87 12.87
CA TRP A 240 -1.92 -2.72 11.73
C TRP A 240 -3.16 -3.39 11.14
N ILE A 241 -4.09 -3.84 11.99
CA ILE A 241 -5.39 -4.39 11.54
C ILE A 241 -6.19 -3.34 10.77
N ALA A 242 -6.23 -2.10 11.25
CA ALA A 242 -6.91 -1.01 10.56
C ALA A 242 -6.26 -0.69 9.20
N PHE A 243 -4.93 -0.76 9.12
CA PHE A 243 -4.19 -0.60 7.88
C PHE A 243 -4.44 -1.75 6.88
N ASP A 244 -4.43 -2.98 7.38
CA ASP A 244 -4.68 -4.17 6.58
C ASP A 244 -6.10 -4.19 6.01
N LEU A 245 -7.10 -3.81 6.81
CA LEU A 245 -8.48 -3.66 6.32
C LEU A 245 -8.59 -2.64 5.20
N GLU A 246 -7.92 -1.50 5.32
CA GLU A 246 -7.85 -0.48 4.26
C GLU A 246 -7.21 -1.05 2.98
N HIS A 247 -6.12 -1.82 3.12
CA HIS A 247 -5.47 -2.51 2.01
C HIS A 247 -6.43 -3.55 1.37
N ASN A 248 -7.11 -4.33 2.19
CA ASN A 248 -8.00 -5.41 1.76
C ASN A 248 -9.26 -4.90 1.04
N VAL A 249 -9.75 -3.70 1.33
CA VAL A 249 -10.83 -3.07 0.55
C VAL A 249 -10.37 -2.83 -0.89
N ARG A 250 -9.16 -2.33 -1.10
CA ARG A 250 -8.61 -2.16 -2.46
C ARG A 250 -8.36 -3.51 -3.16
N ALA A 251 -7.88 -4.50 -2.41
CA ALA A 251 -7.72 -5.86 -2.91
C ALA A 251 -9.06 -6.48 -3.33
N ALA A 252 -10.12 -6.33 -2.53
CA ALA A 252 -11.47 -6.81 -2.84
C ALA A 252 -12.03 -6.23 -4.14
N ILE A 253 -11.78 -4.93 -4.41
CA ILE A 253 -12.14 -4.29 -5.69
C ILE A 253 -11.39 -4.99 -6.84
N GLY A 254 -10.08 -5.24 -6.70
CA GLY A 254 -9.27 -5.93 -7.69
C GLY A 254 -9.76 -7.37 -7.95
N LEU A 255 -10.10 -8.12 -6.89
CA LEU A 255 -10.69 -9.46 -7.00
C LEU A 255 -12.06 -9.42 -7.68
N GLY A 256 -12.84 -8.37 -7.49
CA GLY A 256 -14.10 -8.14 -8.17
C GLY A 256 -13.96 -8.10 -9.69
N LEU A 257 -12.88 -7.47 -10.21
CA LEU A 257 -12.61 -7.40 -11.66
C LEU A 257 -12.43 -8.78 -12.33
N ILE A 258 -12.14 -9.81 -11.56
CA ILE A 258 -11.99 -11.19 -12.03
C ILE A 258 -13.12 -12.12 -11.56
N GLY A 259 -14.25 -11.53 -11.11
CA GLY A 259 -15.45 -12.25 -10.73
C GLY A 259 -15.69 -12.44 -9.24
N GLY A 260 -14.86 -11.88 -8.37
CA GLY A 260 -14.99 -11.92 -6.91
C GLY A 260 -16.16 -11.10 -6.34
N GLY A 261 -17.01 -10.50 -7.19
CA GLY A 261 -18.22 -9.77 -6.78
C GLY A 261 -17.95 -8.29 -6.44
N GLY A 262 -19.00 -7.60 -5.98
CA GLY A 262 -18.93 -6.21 -5.53
C GLY A 262 -18.71 -5.19 -6.66
N LEU A 263 -18.24 -3.98 -6.28
CA LEU A 263 -18.02 -2.86 -7.22
C LEU A 263 -17.02 -3.20 -8.34
N GLY A 264 -16.03 -4.07 -8.06
CA GLY A 264 -15.08 -4.49 -9.08
C GLY A 264 -15.74 -5.29 -10.20
N LEU A 265 -16.67 -6.19 -9.86
CA LEU A 265 -17.43 -6.96 -10.85
C LEU A 265 -18.32 -6.04 -11.68
N GLU A 266 -19.01 -5.10 -11.03
CA GLU A 266 -19.85 -4.13 -11.74
C GLU A 266 -19.04 -3.29 -12.73
N LEU A 267 -17.92 -2.76 -12.28
CA LEU A 267 -16.98 -2.03 -13.15
C LEU A 267 -16.53 -2.88 -14.35
N TYR A 268 -16.26 -4.18 -14.13
CA TYR A 268 -15.89 -5.10 -15.20
C TYR A 268 -17.04 -5.28 -16.21
N VAL A 269 -18.28 -5.45 -15.74
CA VAL A 269 -19.47 -5.61 -16.61
C VAL A 269 -19.68 -4.36 -17.46
N GLN A 270 -19.65 -3.17 -16.85
CA GLN A 270 -19.82 -1.90 -17.57
C GLN A 270 -18.70 -1.66 -18.59
N ARG A 271 -17.47 -2.10 -18.28
CA ARG A 271 -16.34 -2.06 -19.23
C ARG A 271 -16.60 -2.95 -20.44
N GLN A 272 -17.12 -4.17 -20.25
CA GLN A 272 -17.37 -5.12 -21.36
C GLN A 272 -18.47 -4.62 -22.30
N THR A 273 -19.38 -3.83 -21.79
CA THR A 273 -20.49 -3.23 -22.55
C THR A 273 -20.18 -1.83 -23.09
N PHE A 274 -18.96 -1.31 -22.81
CA PHE A 274 -18.51 0.02 -23.23
C PHE A 274 -19.40 1.18 -22.73
N HIS A 275 -20.10 0.98 -21.61
CA HIS A 275 -20.89 2.03 -20.94
C HIS A 275 -20.01 2.92 -20.09
N TYR A 276 -19.29 3.84 -20.72
CA TYR A 276 -18.29 4.69 -20.06
C TYR A 276 -18.85 5.56 -18.92
N GLY A 277 -20.07 6.07 -19.05
CA GLY A 277 -20.73 6.85 -17.98
C GLY A 277 -20.97 5.99 -16.73
N ASN A 278 -21.48 4.77 -16.91
CA ASN A 278 -21.70 3.82 -15.82
C ASN A 278 -20.36 3.38 -15.17
N MET A 279 -19.33 3.17 -16.01
CA MET A 279 -17.97 2.91 -15.50
C MET A 279 -17.50 4.04 -14.58
N MET A 280 -17.73 5.31 -14.96
CA MET A 280 -17.35 6.46 -14.14
C MET A 280 -18.14 6.48 -12.83
N ALA A 281 -19.43 6.15 -12.84
CA ALA A 281 -20.23 6.02 -11.62
C ALA A 281 -19.65 4.97 -10.68
N CYS A 282 -19.27 3.80 -11.19
CA CYS A 282 -18.56 2.77 -10.40
C CYS A 282 -17.23 3.27 -9.86
N ILE A 283 -16.42 3.98 -10.66
CA ILE A 283 -15.13 4.55 -10.24
C ILE A 283 -15.34 5.59 -9.12
N ILE A 284 -16.35 6.45 -9.21
CA ILE A 284 -16.70 7.40 -8.16
C ILE A 284 -17.06 6.67 -6.86
N LEU A 285 -17.89 5.63 -6.93
CA LEU A 285 -18.24 4.82 -5.74
C LEU A 285 -17.02 4.12 -5.15
N ILE A 286 -16.14 3.57 -5.97
CA ILE A 286 -14.87 2.97 -5.54
C ILE A 286 -14.01 4.00 -4.82
N PHE A 287 -13.87 5.20 -5.38
CA PHE A 287 -13.12 6.29 -4.76
C PHE A 287 -13.71 6.71 -3.41
N LEU A 288 -15.04 6.85 -3.33
CA LEU A 288 -15.72 7.19 -2.10
C LEU A 288 -15.59 6.08 -1.04
N LEU A 289 -15.72 4.82 -1.45
CA LEU A 289 -15.54 3.67 -0.55
C LEU A 289 -14.11 3.62 -0.02
N ALA A 290 -13.11 3.59 -0.90
CA ALA A 290 -11.70 3.51 -0.50
C ALA A 290 -11.30 4.71 0.36
N GLY A 291 -11.70 5.93 -0.03
CA GLY A 291 -11.41 7.15 0.72
C GLY A 291 -12.08 7.17 2.10
N SER A 292 -13.32 6.70 2.22
CA SER A 292 -14.01 6.63 3.52
C SER A 292 -13.32 5.65 4.48
N VAL A 293 -12.93 4.48 3.98
CA VAL A 293 -12.19 3.48 4.79
C VAL A 293 -10.82 4.00 5.18
N GLU A 294 -10.11 4.65 4.27
CA GLU A 294 -8.80 5.27 4.54
C GLU A 294 -8.91 6.33 5.64
N LEU A 295 -9.91 7.23 5.57
CA LEU A 295 -10.14 8.25 6.59
C LEU A 295 -10.44 7.64 7.97
N ILE A 296 -11.26 6.58 8.01
CA ILE A 296 -11.57 5.85 9.25
C ILE A 296 -10.30 5.18 9.79
N SER A 297 -9.55 4.47 8.95
CA SER A 297 -8.30 3.81 9.30
C SER A 297 -7.26 4.80 9.84
N GLN A 298 -7.08 5.94 9.18
CA GLN A 298 -6.20 7.03 9.64
C GLN A 298 -6.63 7.55 11.01
N ARG A 299 -7.94 7.72 11.24
CA ARG A 299 -8.47 8.20 12.52
C ARG A 299 -8.22 7.21 13.65
N VAL A 300 -8.44 5.91 13.41
CA VAL A 300 -8.15 4.85 14.37
C VAL A 300 -6.66 4.85 14.73
N ARG A 301 -5.78 4.89 13.73
CA ARG A 301 -4.33 4.92 13.95
C ARG A 301 -3.86 6.18 14.69
N SER A 302 -4.43 7.34 14.37
CA SER A 302 -4.14 8.60 15.08
C SER A 302 -4.53 8.48 16.55
N TYR A 303 -5.75 8.04 16.84
CA TYR A 303 -6.22 7.85 18.21
C TYR A 303 -5.37 6.89 19.03
N LEU A 304 -4.87 5.83 18.42
CA LEU A 304 -4.01 4.83 19.09
C LEU A 304 -2.60 5.37 19.37
N ARG A 305 -2.08 6.27 18.53
CA ARG A 305 -0.77 6.92 18.74
C ARG A 305 -0.82 8.07 19.74
N GLU A 306 -1.92 8.83 19.73
CA GLU A 306 -2.08 10.05 20.51
C GLU A 306 -2.56 9.79 21.95
N GLY A 307 -2.34 8.62 22.51
CA GLY A 307 -2.73 8.26 23.88
C GLY A 307 -2.28 9.24 24.98
N GLU A 308 -1.74 10.41 24.64
CA GLU A 308 -1.29 11.49 25.54
C GLU A 308 -1.71 12.92 25.10
N VAL A 309 -2.36 13.14 23.97
CA VAL A 309 -2.75 14.50 23.58
C VAL A 309 -4.25 14.57 23.31
N ASP A 310 -4.95 15.17 24.27
CA ASP A 310 -6.33 15.57 24.23
C ASP A 310 -6.58 16.53 23.02
N ASN A 311 -7.06 16.01 21.92
CA ASN A 311 -7.55 16.84 20.84
C ASN A 311 -8.83 16.27 20.23
N ARG A 312 -9.95 16.61 20.86
CA ARG A 312 -11.33 16.35 20.45
C ARG A 312 -11.77 17.20 19.26
N ALA A 313 -10.94 17.33 18.24
CA ALA A 313 -11.39 17.86 16.97
C ALA A 313 -12.23 16.80 16.26
N GLY A 314 -13.54 16.99 16.23
CA GLY A 314 -14.47 16.06 15.60
C GLY A 314 -14.14 15.85 14.11
N VAL A 315 -14.51 14.69 13.57
CA VAL A 315 -14.31 14.33 12.15
C VAL A 315 -14.86 15.43 11.22
N LEU A 316 -15.98 16.07 11.60
CA LEU A 316 -16.56 17.21 10.90
C LEU A 316 -15.66 18.45 10.92
N GLU A 317 -14.96 18.75 12.03
CA GLU A 317 -14.01 19.86 12.08
C GLU A 317 -12.76 19.61 11.22
N ALA A 318 -12.29 18.37 11.11
CA ALA A 318 -11.20 18.02 10.19
C ALA A 318 -11.60 18.27 8.73
N PHE A 319 -12.82 17.93 8.33
CA PHE A 319 -13.34 18.21 6.99
C PHE A 319 -13.53 19.72 6.73
N VAL A 320 -13.99 20.48 7.70
CA VAL A 320 -14.24 21.93 7.57
C VAL A 320 -12.94 22.74 7.65
N THR A 321 -11.94 22.27 8.42
CA THR A 321 -10.68 23.01 8.62
C THR A 321 -9.57 22.61 7.63
N ALA A 322 -9.66 21.44 6.97
CA ALA A 322 -8.69 21.00 5.97
C ALA A 322 -8.50 22.02 4.83
N PRO A 323 -9.54 22.58 4.20
CA PRO A 323 -9.37 23.61 3.16
C PRO A 323 -8.70 24.88 3.70
N LYS A 324 -9.02 25.31 4.92
CA LYS A 324 -8.42 26.50 5.54
C LYS A 324 -6.94 26.32 5.87
N LYS A 325 -6.52 25.12 6.31
CA LYS A 325 -5.10 24.81 6.57
C LYS A 325 -4.29 24.72 5.28
N ILE A 326 -4.85 24.20 4.20
CA ILE A 326 -4.18 24.14 2.89
C ILE A 326 -3.98 25.55 2.34
N VAL A 327 -5.01 26.43 2.39
CA VAL A 327 -4.91 27.81 1.95
C VAL A 327 -3.90 28.60 2.81
N ALA A 328 -3.91 28.42 4.13
CA ALA A 328 -2.98 29.10 5.02
C ALA A 328 -1.52 28.67 4.81
N SER A 329 -1.26 27.38 4.53
CA SER A 329 0.09 26.87 4.23
C SER A 329 0.61 27.39 2.87
N THR A 330 -0.27 27.61 1.91
CA THR A 330 0.07 28.13 0.57
C THR A 330 0.36 29.62 0.60
N LEU A 331 -0.36 30.38 1.43
CA LEU A 331 -0.19 31.84 1.59
C LEU A 331 0.97 32.20 2.53
N GLY A 332 1.28 31.37 3.53
CA GLY A 332 2.39 31.57 4.47
C GLY A 332 3.79 31.39 3.87
N ARG A 333 3.91 30.72 2.72
CA ARG A 333 5.20 30.53 2.02
C ARG A 333 5.66 31.73 1.18
N ARG A 334 4.85 32.80 1.04
CA ARG A 334 5.21 34.01 0.29
C ARG A 334 5.81 35.14 1.15
N ARG A 335 6.09 34.89 2.43
CA ARG A 335 6.68 35.90 3.34
C ARG A 335 7.90 35.36 4.11
N ARG A 336 8.78 34.66 3.44
CA ARG A 336 10.18 34.51 3.91
C ARG A 336 11.14 34.53 2.74
#